data_ddeb56c0c2dd368b636ccd4c97e320d2
#
_entry.id   ddeb56c0c2dd368b636ccd4c97e320d2
#
_cell.length_a   1.000
_cell.length_b   1.000
_cell.length_c   1.000
_cell.angle_alpha   90.00
_cell.angle_beta   90.00
_cell.angle_gamma   90.00
#
_symmetry.space_group_name_H-M   'P 1'
#
loop_
_entity.id
_entity.type
_entity.pdbx_description
1 polymer ?
#
loop_
_entity_poly.entity_id
_entity_poly.type
_entity_poly.pdbx_seq_one_letter_code
_entity_poly.pdbx_strand_id
1 'polypeptide(L)'
;MTLNQLLELDARLSARMRVAERPGLIRTVAVVLAHSGDSWFWWAGLGLLWWLGTSFWRPWALAVLLSIVALAVIVLAVKFTIRRRRPEGEWGSLYRNTDPHSFPSGHAARVVLIAVLALGLGPWWLALIICIWAPLVALARVAM
;
A
#
# COMPACT_ATOMS: atom_id res chain seq x y z
N MET A 1 29.06 -7.82 0.82
CA MET A 1 28.19 -7.11 1.77
C MET A 1 27.57 -8.14 2.69
N THR A 2 27.79 -8.04 4.00
CA THR A 2 27.26 -9.01 4.97
C THR A 2 25.79 -8.67 5.28
N LEU A 3 25.01 -9.64 5.78
CA LEU A 3 23.62 -9.43 6.19
C LEU A 3 23.49 -8.28 7.21
N ASN A 4 24.44 -8.18 8.15
CA ASN A 4 24.45 -7.12 9.16
C ASN A 4 24.64 -5.73 8.53
N GLN A 5 25.52 -5.60 7.52
CA GLN A 5 25.71 -4.34 6.79
C GLN A 5 24.45 -3.93 6.01
N LEU A 6 23.71 -4.90 5.45
CA LEU A 6 22.43 -4.64 4.80
C LEU A 6 21.37 -4.16 5.80
N LEU A 7 21.27 -4.79 6.96
CA LEU A 7 20.32 -4.40 8.01
C LEU A 7 20.62 -3.01 8.60
N GLU A 8 21.91 -2.67 8.78
CA GLU A 8 22.31 -1.34 9.21
C GLU A 8 22.01 -0.27 8.15
N LEU A 9 22.23 -0.57 6.87
CA LEU A 9 21.91 0.33 5.78
C LEU A 9 20.40 0.57 5.69
N ASP A 10 19.59 -0.50 5.77
CA ASP A 10 18.13 -0.43 5.82
C ASP A 10 17.64 0.43 6.99
N ALA A 11 18.17 0.22 8.19
CA ALA A 11 17.85 1.01 9.37
C ALA A 11 18.19 2.50 9.21
N ARG A 12 19.39 2.82 8.67
CA ARG A 12 19.83 4.21 8.42
C ARG A 12 18.99 4.90 7.35
N LEU A 13 18.67 4.20 6.26
CA LEU A 13 17.82 4.74 5.19
C LEU A 13 16.38 4.97 5.71
N SER A 14 15.81 4.00 6.41
CA SER A 14 14.50 4.12 7.02
C SER A 14 14.42 5.29 8.01
N ALA A 15 15.45 5.47 8.87
CA ALA A 15 15.50 6.59 9.80
C ALA A 15 15.56 7.96 9.10
N ARG A 16 16.28 8.06 7.97
CA ARG A 16 16.34 9.30 7.17
C ARG A 16 15.02 9.61 6.43
N MET A 17 14.27 8.58 6.08
CA MET A 17 13.00 8.74 5.35
C MET A 17 11.82 9.07 6.26
N ARG A 18 11.94 8.96 7.60
CA ARG A 18 10.90 9.32 8.59
C ARG A 18 10.67 10.83 8.72
N VAL A 19 10.58 11.53 7.58
CA VAL A 19 10.38 12.98 7.52
C VAL A 19 8.98 13.38 7.96
N ALA A 20 8.01 12.49 7.82
CA ALA A 20 6.61 12.71 8.17
C ALA A 20 6.28 12.50 9.67
N GLU A 21 7.25 12.13 10.50
CA GLU A 21 7.04 12.06 11.96
C GLU A 21 6.90 13.44 12.61
N ARG A 22 7.43 14.51 11.97
CA ARG A 22 7.31 15.87 12.47
C ARG A 22 5.95 16.47 12.09
N PRO A 23 5.26 17.17 13.01
CA PRO A 23 4.00 17.85 12.70
C PRO A 23 4.23 18.92 11.62
N GLY A 24 3.34 18.94 10.60
CA GLY A 24 3.44 19.87 9.48
C GLY A 24 2.72 19.38 8.24
N LEU A 25 2.76 20.18 7.17
CA LEU A 25 2.09 19.89 5.90
C LEU A 25 2.53 18.55 5.31
N ILE A 26 3.83 18.24 5.38
CA ILE A 26 4.39 16.98 4.86
C ILE A 26 3.74 15.78 5.55
N ARG A 27 3.57 15.83 6.87
CA ARG A 27 2.87 14.80 7.64
C ARG A 27 1.43 14.63 7.16
N THR A 28 0.70 15.73 7.02
CA THR A 28 -0.70 15.69 6.57
C THR A 28 -0.83 15.06 5.18
N VAL A 29 0.02 15.48 4.24
CA VAL A 29 0.05 14.90 2.88
C VAL A 29 0.41 13.42 2.92
N ALA A 30 1.42 13.03 3.69
CA ALA A 30 1.81 11.63 3.83
C ALA A 30 0.70 10.78 4.44
N VAL A 31 -0.01 11.28 5.46
CA VAL A 31 -1.16 10.60 6.08
C VAL A 31 -2.28 10.39 5.06
N VAL A 32 -2.67 11.43 4.32
CA VAL A 32 -3.73 11.34 3.30
C VAL A 32 -3.34 10.34 2.20
N LEU A 33 -2.11 10.43 1.70
CA LEU A 33 -1.60 9.48 0.69
C LEU A 33 -1.56 8.05 1.23
N ALA A 34 -1.06 7.85 2.45
CA ALA A 34 -0.98 6.51 3.05
C ALA A 34 -2.38 5.89 3.21
N HIS A 35 -3.37 6.66 3.68
CA HIS A 35 -4.75 6.19 3.84
C HIS A 35 -5.49 6.01 2.52
N SER A 36 -5.13 6.74 1.46
CA SER A 36 -5.69 6.49 0.12
C SER A 36 -5.34 5.11 -0.43
N GLY A 37 -4.33 4.44 0.12
CA GLY A 37 -3.98 3.05 -0.16
C GLY A 37 -4.68 2.01 0.72
N ASP A 38 -5.55 2.41 1.64
CA ASP A 38 -6.25 1.48 2.54
C ASP A 38 -7.27 0.61 1.81
N SER A 39 -7.44 -0.63 2.28
CA SER A 39 -8.35 -1.59 1.66
C SER A 39 -9.79 -1.11 1.63
N TRP A 40 -10.28 -0.57 2.74
CA TRP A 40 -11.67 -0.15 2.88
C TRP A 40 -12.04 0.95 1.88
N PHE A 41 -11.12 1.88 1.60
CA PHE A 41 -11.31 2.94 0.60
C PHE A 41 -11.51 2.35 -0.80
N TRP A 42 -10.67 1.40 -1.19
CA TRP A 42 -10.77 0.72 -2.48
C TRP A 42 -12.01 -0.18 -2.57
N TRP A 43 -12.37 -0.87 -1.48
CA TRP A 43 -13.57 -1.69 -1.45
C TRP A 43 -14.84 -0.85 -1.62
N ALA A 44 -14.93 0.29 -0.92
CA ALA A 44 -16.06 1.20 -1.07
C ALA A 44 -16.12 1.79 -2.48
N GLY A 45 -15.00 2.32 -3.00
CA GLY A 45 -14.93 2.93 -4.33
C GLY A 45 -15.21 1.93 -5.46
N LEU A 46 -14.60 0.75 -5.42
CA LEU A 46 -14.82 -0.30 -6.42
C LEU A 46 -16.23 -0.90 -6.33
N GLY A 47 -16.78 -1.05 -5.13
CA GLY A 47 -18.17 -1.48 -4.93
C GLY A 47 -19.16 -0.48 -5.53
N LEU A 48 -18.95 0.81 -5.28
CA LEU A 48 -19.77 1.88 -5.89
C LEU A 48 -19.61 1.91 -7.41
N LEU A 49 -18.39 1.77 -7.91
CA LEU A 49 -18.10 1.72 -9.35
C LEU A 49 -18.74 0.51 -10.01
N TRP A 50 -18.77 -0.64 -9.34
CA TRP A 50 -19.46 -1.83 -9.82
C TRP A 50 -20.98 -1.61 -9.86
N TRP A 51 -21.55 -0.97 -8.84
CA TRP A 51 -23.00 -0.73 -8.77
C TRP A 51 -23.47 0.29 -9.80
N LEU A 52 -22.82 1.44 -9.89
CA LEU A 52 -23.23 2.56 -10.73
C LEU A 52 -22.57 2.57 -12.12
N GLY A 53 -21.54 1.75 -12.32
CA GLY A 53 -20.71 1.79 -13.52
C GLY A 53 -21.40 1.21 -14.76
N THR A 54 -20.82 1.56 -15.90
CA THR A 54 -21.23 1.05 -17.23
C THR A 54 -20.76 -0.39 -17.46
N SER A 55 -21.10 -0.95 -18.62
CA SER A 55 -20.67 -2.30 -19.06
C SER A 55 -19.15 -2.51 -19.02
N PHE A 56 -18.35 -1.46 -19.21
CA PHE A 56 -16.90 -1.52 -19.08
C PHE A 56 -16.44 -1.49 -17.61
N TRP A 57 -16.99 -0.57 -16.80
CA TRP A 57 -16.52 -0.35 -15.43
C TRP A 57 -16.91 -1.46 -14.44
N ARG A 58 -18.04 -2.10 -14.64
CA ARG A 58 -18.51 -3.19 -13.76
C ARG A 58 -17.55 -4.39 -13.76
N PRO A 59 -17.21 -5.01 -14.90
CA PRO A 59 -16.28 -6.13 -14.92
C PRO A 59 -14.86 -5.69 -14.51
N TRP A 60 -14.43 -4.46 -14.85
CA TRP A 60 -13.16 -3.92 -14.43
C TRP A 60 -13.08 -3.81 -12.89
N ALA A 61 -14.09 -3.20 -12.25
CA ALA A 61 -14.13 -3.05 -10.79
C ALA A 61 -14.16 -4.41 -10.09
N LEU A 62 -14.92 -5.37 -10.60
CA LEU A 62 -14.96 -6.72 -10.05
C LEU A 62 -13.61 -7.43 -10.18
N ALA A 63 -12.95 -7.33 -11.32
CA ALA A 63 -11.63 -7.92 -11.53
C ALA A 63 -10.60 -7.35 -10.54
N VAL A 64 -10.57 -6.02 -10.35
CA VAL A 64 -9.68 -5.37 -9.39
C VAL A 64 -10.00 -5.79 -7.96
N LEU A 65 -11.29 -5.84 -7.58
CA LEU A 65 -11.73 -6.24 -6.26
C LEU A 65 -11.33 -7.68 -5.92
N LEU A 66 -11.59 -8.62 -6.81
CA LEU A 66 -11.19 -10.02 -6.65
C LEU A 66 -9.66 -10.18 -6.57
N SER A 67 -8.93 -9.40 -7.37
CA SER A 67 -7.47 -9.40 -7.34
C SER A 67 -6.91 -8.87 -6.02
N ILE A 68 -7.54 -7.83 -5.43
CA ILE A 68 -7.18 -7.32 -4.09
C ILE A 68 -7.43 -8.39 -3.02
N VAL A 69 -8.53 -9.13 -3.10
CA VAL A 69 -8.82 -10.23 -2.16
C VAL A 69 -7.78 -11.35 -2.29
N ALA A 70 -7.49 -11.80 -3.51
CA ALA A 70 -6.49 -12.82 -3.76
C ALA A 70 -5.10 -12.38 -3.25
N LEU A 71 -4.71 -11.13 -3.53
CA LEU A 71 -3.46 -10.56 -3.03
C LEU A 71 -3.43 -10.53 -1.50
N ALA A 72 -4.53 -10.17 -0.84
CA ALA A 72 -4.59 -10.13 0.62
C ALA A 72 -4.34 -11.52 1.22
N VAL A 73 -4.90 -12.58 0.65
CA VAL A 73 -4.65 -13.97 1.07
C VAL A 73 -3.17 -14.33 0.90
N ILE A 74 -2.57 -14.00 -0.25
CA ILE A 74 -1.15 -14.27 -0.51
C ILE A 74 -0.27 -13.50 0.48
N VAL A 75 -0.52 -12.20 0.67
CA VAL A 75 0.24 -11.37 1.59
C VAL A 75 0.14 -11.90 3.02
N LEU A 76 -1.04 -12.31 3.47
CA LEU A 76 -1.22 -12.91 4.80
C LEU A 76 -0.44 -14.23 4.92
N ALA A 77 -0.52 -15.11 3.93
CA ALA A 77 0.24 -16.37 3.93
C ALA A 77 1.75 -16.12 4.06
N VAL A 78 2.29 -15.17 3.27
CA VAL A 78 3.71 -14.80 3.32
C VAL A 78 4.08 -14.15 4.67
N LYS A 79 3.22 -13.29 5.24
CA LYS A 79 3.43 -12.67 6.56
C LYS A 79 3.55 -13.72 7.67
N PHE A 80 2.65 -14.69 7.69
CA PHE A 80 2.67 -15.76 8.71
C PHE A 80 3.83 -16.74 8.52
N THR A 81 4.41 -16.80 7.33
CA THR A 81 5.62 -17.60 7.05
C THR A 81 6.89 -16.86 7.50
N ILE A 82 7.06 -15.60 7.10
CA ILE A 82 8.29 -14.84 7.33
C ILE A 82 8.35 -14.25 8.75
N ARG A 83 7.22 -13.84 9.33
CA ARG A 83 7.06 -13.34 10.71
C ARG A 83 8.05 -12.24 11.10
N ARG A 84 8.43 -11.35 10.17
CA ARG A 84 9.30 -10.22 10.47
C ARG A 84 8.59 -9.24 11.42
N ARG A 85 9.19 -8.98 12.60
CA ARG A 85 8.65 -8.00 13.57
C ARG A 85 8.69 -6.58 13.00
N ARG A 86 7.72 -5.75 13.39
CA ARG A 86 7.74 -4.33 13.03
C ARG A 86 8.82 -3.60 13.83
N PRO A 87 9.55 -2.65 13.18
CA PRO A 87 10.39 -1.69 13.90
C PRO A 87 9.55 -0.89 14.89
N GLU A 88 10.18 -0.43 15.99
CA GLU A 88 9.55 0.47 16.94
C GLU A 88 9.37 1.86 16.32
N GLY A 89 8.18 2.47 16.51
CA GLY A 89 7.81 3.80 16.01
C GLY A 89 6.40 4.15 16.44
N GLU A 90 6.04 5.44 16.47
CA GLU A 90 4.73 5.92 16.92
C GLU A 90 3.57 5.31 16.11
N TRP A 91 3.69 5.27 14.78
CA TRP A 91 2.70 4.70 13.88
C TRP A 91 2.61 3.17 13.93
N GLY A 92 3.67 2.50 14.33
CA GLY A 92 3.70 1.05 14.54
C GLY A 92 2.81 0.60 15.70
N SER A 93 2.50 1.46 16.67
CA SER A 93 1.67 1.12 17.82
C SER A 93 0.21 0.86 17.45
N LEU A 94 -0.35 1.63 16.52
CA LEU A 94 -1.73 1.48 16.04
C LEU A 94 -1.96 0.14 15.31
N TYR A 95 -0.96 -0.32 14.55
CA TYR A 95 -1.07 -1.54 13.74
C TYR A 95 -0.53 -2.79 14.42
N ARG A 96 0.24 -2.66 15.53
CA ARG A 96 0.84 -3.82 16.23
C ARG A 96 -0.17 -4.83 16.73
N ASN A 97 -1.33 -4.37 17.17
CA ASN A 97 -2.38 -5.24 17.69
C ASN A 97 -3.18 -5.97 16.59
N THR A 98 -3.27 -5.37 15.40
CA THR A 98 -4.05 -5.92 14.27
C THR A 98 -3.18 -6.60 13.21
N ASP A 99 -1.93 -6.16 13.05
CA ASP A 99 -0.98 -6.67 12.04
C ASP A 99 0.46 -6.63 12.58
N PRO A 100 0.88 -7.64 13.36
CA PRO A 100 2.17 -7.64 14.05
C PRO A 100 3.38 -7.81 13.12
N HIS A 101 3.18 -8.21 11.86
CA HIS A 101 4.24 -8.49 10.92
C HIS A 101 4.43 -7.37 9.92
N SER A 102 5.69 -6.93 9.74
CA SER A 102 6.03 -5.81 8.86
C SER A 102 6.19 -6.16 7.39
N PHE A 103 6.51 -7.41 7.06
CA PHE A 103 6.84 -7.84 5.70
C PHE A 103 5.97 -9.03 5.26
N PRO A 104 5.50 -9.03 4.02
CA PRO A 104 5.51 -7.92 3.06
C PRO A 104 4.48 -6.83 3.39
N SER A 105 4.71 -5.59 2.87
CA SER A 105 3.75 -4.50 3.03
C SER A 105 2.50 -4.72 2.19
N GLY A 106 1.35 -4.92 2.83
CA GLY A 106 0.07 -5.08 2.13
C GLY A 106 -0.36 -3.84 1.33
N HIS A 107 0.01 -2.63 1.79
CA HIS A 107 -0.24 -1.39 1.06
C HIS A 107 0.60 -1.31 -0.21
N ALA A 108 1.91 -1.55 -0.11
CA ALA A 108 2.80 -1.53 -1.28
C ALA A 108 2.38 -2.58 -2.32
N ALA A 109 2.10 -3.80 -1.88
CA ALA A 109 1.64 -4.85 -2.79
C ALA A 109 0.34 -4.48 -3.52
N ARG A 110 -0.63 -3.88 -2.79
CA ARG A 110 -1.90 -3.46 -3.36
C ARG A 110 -1.76 -2.34 -4.38
N VAL A 111 -1.00 -1.27 -4.07
CA VAL A 111 -0.86 -0.16 -5.02
C VAL A 111 -0.15 -0.58 -6.29
N VAL A 112 0.82 -1.50 -6.20
CA VAL A 112 1.46 -2.11 -7.38
C VAL A 112 0.46 -2.96 -8.17
N LEU A 113 -0.33 -3.80 -7.51
CA LEU A 113 -1.37 -4.59 -8.16
C LEU A 113 -2.36 -3.71 -8.94
N ILE A 114 -2.86 -2.65 -8.30
CA ILE A 114 -3.82 -1.73 -8.93
C ILE A 114 -3.16 -1.02 -10.12
N ALA A 115 -1.89 -0.63 -10.02
CA ALA A 115 -1.16 -0.02 -11.14
C ALA A 115 -1.02 -0.99 -12.33
N VAL A 116 -0.67 -2.24 -12.08
CA VAL A 116 -0.57 -3.28 -13.12
C VAL A 116 -1.94 -3.53 -13.78
N LEU A 117 -3.01 -3.62 -12.99
CA LEU A 117 -4.36 -3.81 -13.52
C LEU A 117 -4.87 -2.58 -14.30
N ALA A 118 -4.53 -1.38 -13.86
CA ALA A 118 -4.87 -0.16 -14.58
C ALA A 118 -4.12 -0.08 -15.92
N LEU A 119 -2.85 -0.48 -15.96
CA LEU A 119 -2.05 -0.53 -17.20
C LEU A 119 -2.56 -1.60 -18.18
N GLY A 120 -2.94 -2.76 -17.68
CA GLY A 120 -3.34 -3.89 -18.53
C GLY A 120 -4.81 -3.88 -18.96
N LEU A 121 -5.69 -3.38 -18.12
CA LEU A 121 -7.15 -3.51 -18.29
C LEU A 121 -7.89 -2.16 -18.26
N GLY A 122 -7.22 -1.09 -17.85
CA GLY A 122 -7.83 0.24 -17.70
C GLY A 122 -7.62 1.14 -18.92
N PRO A 123 -8.34 2.27 -18.99
CA PRO A 123 -8.06 3.30 -19.97
C PRO A 123 -6.73 3.99 -19.65
N TRP A 124 -6.04 4.46 -20.67
CA TRP A 124 -4.68 5.04 -20.57
C TRP A 124 -4.55 6.18 -19.53
N TRP A 125 -5.58 7.04 -19.43
CA TRP A 125 -5.60 8.14 -18.47
C TRP A 125 -5.64 7.66 -17.01
N LEU A 126 -6.41 6.58 -16.74
CA LEU A 126 -6.46 5.95 -15.41
C LEU A 126 -5.11 5.32 -15.07
N ALA A 127 -4.52 4.60 -16.02
CA ALA A 127 -3.20 4.01 -15.86
C ALA A 127 -2.16 5.08 -15.50
N LEU A 128 -2.17 6.24 -16.18
CA LEU A 128 -1.27 7.36 -15.89
C LEU A 128 -1.46 7.88 -14.45
N ILE A 129 -2.70 8.15 -14.05
CA ILE A 129 -3.02 8.63 -12.68
C ILE A 129 -2.55 7.64 -11.63
N ILE A 130 -2.87 6.36 -11.80
CA ILE A 130 -2.52 5.31 -10.84
C ILE A 130 -1.00 5.08 -10.79
N CYS A 131 -0.29 5.14 -11.91
CA CYS A 131 1.17 5.01 -11.95
C CYS A 131 1.90 6.18 -11.27
N ILE A 132 1.31 7.37 -11.22
CA ILE A 132 1.84 8.49 -10.44
C ILE A 132 1.48 8.33 -8.95
N TRP A 133 0.25 7.94 -8.65
CA TRP A 133 -0.24 7.78 -7.29
C TRP A 133 0.46 6.62 -6.53
N ALA A 134 0.67 5.47 -7.17
CA ALA A 134 1.20 4.27 -6.50
C ALA A 134 2.57 4.48 -5.83
N PRO A 135 3.60 5.07 -6.50
CA PRO A 135 4.87 5.35 -5.83
C PRO A 135 4.74 6.40 -4.72
N LEU A 136 3.84 7.38 -4.84
CA LEU A 136 3.61 8.38 -3.79
C LEU A 136 3.03 7.73 -2.52
N VAL A 137 2.09 6.79 -2.66
CA VAL A 137 1.59 6.01 -1.52
C VAL A 137 2.69 5.16 -0.90
N ALA A 138 3.50 4.48 -1.73
CA ALA A 138 4.61 3.67 -1.24
C ALA A 138 5.63 4.52 -0.46
N LEU A 139 6.00 5.69 -0.99
CA LEU A 139 6.89 6.65 -0.31
C LEU A 139 6.29 7.17 1.00
N ALA A 140 5.00 7.53 0.99
CA ALA A 140 4.31 7.98 2.19
C ALA A 140 4.32 6.92 3.31
N ARG A 141 4.18 5.63 2.96
CA ARG A 141 4.25 4.50 3.92
C ARG A 141 5.65 4.26 4.48
N VAL A 142 6.70 4.66 3.78
CA VAL A 142 8.08 4.58 4.27
C VAL A 142 8.44 5.82 5.11
N ALA A 143 7.85 6.99 4.78
CA ALA A 143 8.11 8.27 5.45
C ALA A 143 7.40 8.38 6.83
N MET A 144 6.46 7.51 7.12
CA MET A 144 5.70 7.39 8.37
C MET A 144 6.20 6.23 9.21
#